data_aa7e40a03ca6c1b8c74f593ae7eb8ade
#
_entry.id   aa7e40a03ca6c1b8c74f593ae7eb8ade
#
_cell.length_a   1.000
_cell.length_b   1.000
_cell.length_c   1.000
_cell.angle_alpha   90.00
_cell.angle_beta   90.00
_cell.angle_gamma   90.00
#
_symmetry.space_group_name_H-M   'P 1'
#
loop_
_entity.id
_entity.type
_entity.pdbx_description
1 polymer ?
#
loop_
_entity_poly.entity_id
_entity_poly.type
_entity_poly.pdbx_seq_one_letter_code
_entity_poly.pdbx_strand_id
1 'polypeptide(L)'
;VTEEKPPAGEPEKPPVSGDGSPAGEPEKPPVAPEAKPPAGEPDKVPAWRAILQGLGPQRLALKVGAPVLALAIALAITMVLLRLTGADPFSSITAMVEYGTEPNSIVDILNRSTRYYLSAIAVAIGFRMALFNIGVDGQYRMAAMLAAALGGAIALPAPFGQLLVIVAAMLIGGLWASIAGILRVTRGVSEVISTIMLNAIATGIIAYLLNDKRLAEVRPGSNNVATPPIPESGRVGELNGVLSAIGIDLPGRLYGLLPLAIVIGVVYYVVLNRTRFGFDLRISGLSPTAAQASGVSSGRMIVITMVLSGMVAGLVGMPELLGASYEYSLNFPAGLGFTGITIALLGRNHPLGIAFAALLFSFLDQSSDVLQEVDVPKEIVGVMQGVVVLTVVIVYELVRRWEIRLQQRAVAAELARETS
;
A
#
# COMPACT_ATOMS: atom_id res chain seq x y z
N VAL A 1 52.38 -17.01 38.66
CA VAL A 1 52.59 -15.75 39.34
C VAL A 1 51.23 -15.20 39.65
N THR A 2 50.85 -15.34 40.90
CA THR A 2 49.64 -14.88 41.56
C THR A 2 49.82 -13.40 41.91
N GLU A 3 48.85 -12.55 41.56
CA GLU A 3 48.73 -11.22 42.13
C GLU A 3 47.36 -11.05 42.81
N GLU A 4 47.46 -10.66 44.07
CA GLU A 4 46.41 -10.54 45.09
C GLU A 4 45.56 -9.26 44.90
N LYS A 5 44.29 -9.40 45.21
CA LYS A 5 43.29 -8.34 45.26
C LYS A 5 43.22 -7.76 46.68
N PRO A 6 43.27 -6.43 46.90
CA PRO A 6 43.09 -5.85 48.24
C PRO A 6 41.58 -5.71 48.59
N PRO A 7 41.24 -5.66 49.89
CA PRO A 7 39.88 -5.76 50.42
C PRO A 7 39.10 -4.45 50.42
N ALA A 8 37.77 -4.61 50.40
CA ALA A 8 36.77 -3.54 50.44
C ALA A 8 36.73 -2.86 51.82
N GLY A 9 36.71 -1.52 51.83
CA GLY A 9 36.46 -0.69 52.99
C GLY A 9 34.98 -0.51 53.29
N GLU A 10 34.64 -0.58 54.58
CA GLU A 10 33.29 -0.33 55.11
C GLU A 10 32.91 1.15 55.01
N PRO A 11 31.58 1.48 54.89
CA PRO A 11 31.13 2.84 54.90
C PRO A 11 30.94 3.40 56.33
N GLU A 12 31.54 4.57 56.55
CA GLU A 12 31.43 5.38 57.78
C GLU A 12 30.01 5.92 58.01
N LYS A 13 29.55 5.85 59.27
CA LYS A 13 28.30 6.51 59.76
C LYS A 13 28.54 7.98 60.02
N PRO A 14 27.58 8.84 59.65
CA PRO A 14 27.63 10.26 60.06
C PRO A 14 27.21 10.45 61.54
N PRO A 15 27.73 11.50 62.21
CA PRO A 15 27.52 11.75 63.66
C PRO A 15 26.15 12.39 63.94
N VAL A 16 25.58 11.97 65.06
CA VAL A 16 24.41 12.55 65.70
C VAL A 16 24.85 13.78 66.51
N SER A 17 24.24 14.95 66.23
CA SER A 17 24.22 16.05 67.19
C SER A 17 22.78 16.47 67.44
N GLY A 18 22.32 16.24 68.65
CA GLY A 18 21.08 16.79 69.17
C GLY A 18 21.27 18.24 69.61
N ASP A 19 20.24 19.01 69.40
CA ASP A 19 19.92 20.05 70.40
C ASP A 19 18.42 20.35 70.32
N GLY A 20 17.80 20.42 71.45
CA GLY A 20 16.38 20.65 71.60
C GLY A 20 16.05 22.12 71.82
N SER A 21 14.97 22.55 71.23
CA SER A 21 14.22 23.73 71.68
C SER A 21 12.77 23.70 71.15
N PRO A 22 11.81 24.34 71.84
CA PRO A 22 10.45 23.85 71.95
C PRO A 22 9.50 24.34 70.85
N ALA A 23 8.38 23.63 70.76
CA ALA A 23 7.28 23.80 69.86
C ALA A 23 6.71 25.25 69.81
N GLY A 24 6.74 25.81 68.58
CA GLY A 24 5.93 26.95 68.19
C GLY A 24 4.64 26.47 67.52
N GLU A 25 3.51 27.12 67.82
CA GLU A 25 2.18 26.84 67.28
C GLU A 25 2.15 26.86 65.76
N PRO A 26 1.26 26.06 65.14
CA PRO A 26 1.14 26.03 63.69
C PRO A 26 0.47 27.31 63.16
N GLU A 27 1.20 28.08 62.38
CA GLU A 27 0.68 29.20 61.61
C GLU A 27 -0.34 28.73 60.58
N LYS A 28 -1.52 29.35 60.57
CA LYS A 28 -2.58 29.06 59.56
C LYS A 28 -2.06 29.39 58.16
N PRO A 29 -2.27 28.52 57.21
CA PRO A 29 -1.89 28.79 55.81
C PRO A 29 -2.69 29.98 55.26
N PRO A 30 -2.09 30.84 54.42
CA PRO A 30 -2.77 31.99 53.85
C PRO A 30 -3.92 31.51 52.94
N VAL A 31 -5.07 32.21 53.11
CA VAL A 31 -6.26 32.02 52.31
C VAL A 31 -5.94 32.27 50.85
N ALA A 32 -6.07 31.25 50.01
CA ALA A 32 -5.90 31.41 48.57
C ALA A 32 -6.99 32.37 48.02
N PRO A 33 -6.67 33.26 47.05
CA PRO A 33 -7.67 34.13 46.47
C PRO A 33 -8.73 33.28 45.73
N GLU A 34 -10.00 33.66 45.88
CA GLU A 34 -11.14 33.04 45.21
C GLU A 34 -10.88 32.87 43.72
N ALA A 35 -10.93 31.61 43.26
CA ALA A 35 -10.84 31.28 41.85
C ALA A 35 -12.03 31.92 41.12
N LYS A 36 -11.76 32.75 40.11
CA LYS A 36 -12.77 33.19 39.14
C LYS A 36 -13.48 31.99 38.55
N PRO A 37 -14.83 32.04 38.33
CA PRO A 37 -15.56 30.96 37.67
C PRO A 37 -14.93 30.69 36.29
N PRO A 38 -14.86 29.40 35.87
CA PRO A 38 -14.28 29.04 34.60
C PRO A 38 -15.03 29.75 33.46
N ALA A 39 -14.28 30.45 32.62
CA ALA A 39 -14.79 31.02 31.38
C ALA A 39 -15.53 29.90 30.61
N GLY A 40 -16.76 30.20 30.14
CA GLY A 40 -17.63 29.27 29.47
C GLY A 40 -16.87 28.40 28.45
N GLU A 41 -17.22 27.12 28.40
CA GLU A 41 -16.68 26.19 27.40
C GLU A 41 -16.74 26.84 26.00
N PRO A 42 -15.62 26.90 25.26
CA PRO A 42 -15.68 27.38 23.89
C PRO A 42 -16.61 26.45 23.12
N ASP A 43 -17.57 27.02 22.41
CA ASP A 43 -18.49 26.33 21.52
C ASP A 43 -17.72 25.25 20.73
N LYS A 44 -18.13 23.97 20.89
CA LYS A 44 -17.54 22.83 20.18
C LYS A 44 -17.80 23.03 18.69
N VAL A 45 -16.90 23.70 18.00
CA VAL A 45 -16.94 23.83 16.54
C VAL A 45 -16.96 22.42 15.95
N PRO A 46 -17.97 22.04 15.13
CA PRO A 46 -18.04 20.71 14.55
C PRO A 46 -16.73 20.35 13.86
N ALA A 47 -16.23 19.12 14.04
CA ALA A 47 -14.92 18.67 13.59
C ALA A 47 -14.65 18.98 12.10
N TRP A 48 -15.69 18.97 11.23
CA TRP A 48 -15.57 19.36 9.84
C TRP A 48 -15.29 20.85 9.62
N ARG A 49 -15.82 21.75 10.49
CA ARG A 49 -15.48 23.19 10.44
C ARG A 49 -14.06 23.47 10.93
N ALA A 50 -13.60 22.76 11.94
CA ALA A 50 -12.21 22.84 12.40
C ALA A 50 -11.22 22.37 11.30
N ILE A 51 -11.59 21.34 10.55
CA ILE A 51 -10.82 20.85 9.39
C ILE A 51 -10.79 21.90 8.27
N LEU A 52 -11.90 22.57 7.98
CA LEU A 52 -11.98 23.61 6.94
C LEU A 52 -11.31 24.93 7.36
N GLN A 53 -11.38 25.28 8.65
CA GLN A 53 -10.70 26.49 9.18
C GLN A 53 -9.19 26.30 9.31
N GLY A 54 -8.70 25.07 9.55
CA GLY A 54 -7.27 24.71 9.51
C GLY A 54 -6.67 24.65 8.10
N LEU A 55 -7.52 24.61 7.07
CA LEU A 55 -7.14 24.65 5.66
C LEU A 55 -7.34 26.08 5.13
N GLY A 56 -6.41 26.99 5.42
CA GLY A 56 -6.39 28.28 4.71
C GLY A 56 -6.47 28.03 3.18
N PRO A 57 -7.13 28.93 2.41
CA PRO A 57 -7.37 28.74 0.98
C PRO A 57 -6.09 28.45 0.18
N GLN A 58 -4.95 28.92 0.64
CA GLN A 58 -3.63 28.64 0.07
C GLN A 58 -3.21 27.17 0.24
N ARG A 59 -3.49 26.55 1.38
CA ARG A 59 -3.15 25.12 1.61
C ARG A 59 -4.07 24.18 0.84
N LEU A 60 -5.33 24.55 0.66
CA LEU A 60 -6.26 23.78 -0.17
C LEU A 60 -5.87 23.89 -1.65
N ALA A 61 -5.51 25.08 -2.12
CA ALA A 61 -5.03 25.31 -3.47
C ALA A 61 -3.74 24.50 -3.76
N LEU A 62 -2.82 24.40 -2.83
CA LEU A 62 -1.61 23.59 -2.98
C LEU A 62 -1.90 22.10 -2.98
N LYS A 63 -2.81 21.62 -2.13
CA LYS A 63 -3.17 20.19 -2.06
C LYS A 63 -3.89 19.69 -3.31
N VAL A 64 -4.70 20.52 -3.95
CA VAL A 64 -5.40 20.18 -5.19
C VAL A 64 -4.58 20.58 -6.41
N GLY A 65 -3.94 21.73 -6.37
CA GLY A 65 -3.15 22.27 -7.47
C GLY A 65 -1.92 21.45 -7.82
N ALA A 66 -1.25 20.85 -6.82
CA ALA A 66 -0.08 20.02 -7.08
C ALA A 66 -0.37 18.76 -7.92
N PRO A 67 -1.42 17.94 -7.64
CA PRO A 67 -1.79 16.83 -8.52
C PRO A 67 -2.19 17.28 -9.92
N VAL A 68 -2.98 18.35 -10.03
CA VAL A 68 -3.43 18.88 -11.33
C VAL A 68 -2.24 19.36 -12.15
N LEU A 69 -1.33 20.11 -11.54
CA LEU A 69 -0.10 20.57 -12.20
C LEU A 69 0.77 19.39 -12.66
N ALA A 70 0.91 18.39 -11.81
CA ALA A 70 1.69 17.20 -12.14
C ALA A 70 1.10 16.44 -13.34
N LEU A 71 -0.22 16.25 -13.36
CA LEU A 71 -0.90 15.62 -14.49
C LEU A 71 -0.80 16.47 -15.78
N ALA A 72 -0.92 17.79 -15.69
CA ALA A 72 -0.75 18.68 -16.83
C ALA A 72 0.66 18.62 -17.43
N ILE A 73 1.70 18.59 -16.57
CA ILE A 73 3.09 18.43 -17.01
C ILE A 73 3.30 17.04 -17.61
N ALA A 74 2.77 15.98 -16.98
CA ALA A 74 2.88 14.62 -17.51
C ALA A 74 2.19 14.50 -18.87
N LEU A 75 1.01 15.11 -19.05
CA LEU A 75 0.31 15.15 -20.33
C LEU A 75 1.14 15.90 -21.40
N ALA A 76 1.72 17.06 -21.05
CA ALA A 76 2.56 17.81 -21.97
C ALA A 76 3.79 17.00 -22.42
N ILE A 77 4.46 16.31 -21.49
CA ILE A 77 5.59 15.43 -21.82
C ILE A 77 5.12 14.26 -22.70
N THR A 78 3.97 13.67 -22.41
CA THR A 78 3.37 12.60 -23.22
C THR A 78 3.07 13.08 -24.64
N MET A 79 2.52 14.28 -24.82
CA MET A 79 2.29 14.87 -26.16
C MET A 79 3.59 15.02 -26.94
N VAL A 80 4.66 15.48 -26.27
CA VAL A 80 5.99 15.58 -26.91
C VAL A 80 6.50 14.20 -27.31
N LEU A 81 6.38 13.20 -26.44
CA LEU A 81 6.80 11.82 -26.74
C LEU A 81 6.02 11.25 -27.93
N LEU A 82 4.72 11.39 -27.99
CA LEU A 82 3.90 10.96 -29.12
C LEU A 82 4.34 11.65 -30.41
N ARG A 83 4.64 12.96 -30.37
CA ARG A 83 5.14 13.68 -31.53
C ARG A 83 6.48 13.17 -32.02
N LEU A 84 7.38 12.78 -31.09
CA LEU A 84 8.69 12.23 -31.43
C LEU A 84 8.61 10.84 -32.07
N THR A 85 7.57 10.08 -31.82
CA THR A 85 7.31 8.78 -32.47
C THR A 85 6.65 8.92 -33.85
N GLY A 86 6.34 10.14 -34.26
CA GLY A 86 5.67 10.40 -35.55
C GLY A 86 4.13 10.40 -35.48
N ALA A 87 3.58 10.09 -34.32
CA ALA A 87 2.12 10.10 -34.10
C ALA A 87 1.58 11.52 -33.93
N ASP A 88 0.30 11.72 -34.26
CA ASP A 88 -0.41 12.94 -33.88
C ASP A 88 -0.88 12.85 -32.42
N PRO A 89 -0.35 13.71 -31.51
CA PRO A 89 -0.67 13.62 -30.08
C PRO A 89 -2.16 13.84 -29.78
N PHE A 90 -2.83 14.73 -30.52
CA PHE A 90 -4.23 15.04 -30.25
C PHE A 90 -5.13 13.88 -30.67
N SER A 91 -4.95 13.31 -31.85
CA SER A 91 -5.72 12.16 -32.31
C SER A 91 -5.49 10.94 -31.39
N SER A 92 -4.25 10.69 -31.00
CA SER A 92 -3.91 9.58 -30.09
C SER A 92 -4.60 9.71 -28.72
N ILE A 93 -4.54 10.89 -28.10
CA ILE A 93 -5.17 11.13 -26.80
C ILE A 93 -6.70 11.08 -26.92
N THR A 94 -7.29 11.65 -27.99
CA THR A 94 -8.72 11.59 -28.22
C THR A 94 -9.19 10.15 -28.39
N ALA A 95 -8.50 9.35 -29.20
CA ALA A 95 -8.80 7.93 -29.37
C ALA A 95 -8.71 7.15 -28.02
N MET A 96 -7.68 7.42 -27.22
CA MET A 96 -7.56 6.81 -25.89
C MET A 96 -8.72 7.19 -24.97
N VAL A 97 -9.16 8.45 -24.98
CA VAL A 97 -10.28 8.91 -24.14
C VAL A 97 -11.59 8.31 -24.63
N GLU A 98 -11.85 8.32 -25.92
CA GLU A 98 -13.07 7.74 -26.51
C GLU A 98 -13.16 6.26 -26.20
N TYR A 99 -12.13 5.48 -26.50
CA TYR A 99 -12.08 4.05 -26.21
C TYR A 99 -12.17 3.76 -24.71
N GLY A 100 -11.43 4.47 -23.87
CA GLY A 100 -11.41 4.25 -22.42
C GLY A 100 -12.73 4.64 -21.72
N THR A 101 -13.57 5.44 -22.35
CA THR A 101 -14.90 5.82 -21.83
C THR A 101 -16.03 4.95 -22.38
N GLU A 102 -15.75 4.03 -23.27
CA GLU A 102 -16.74 3.04 -23.72
C GLU A 102 -17.21 2.18 -22.53
N PRO A 103 -18.49 1.79 -22.48
CA PRO A 103 -19.03 1.02 -21.38
C PRO A 103 -18.32 -0.31 -21.11
N ASN A 104 -17.86 -1.03 -22.15
CA ASN A 104 -17.06 -2.24 -22.01
C ASN A 104 -15.69 -1.95 -21.40
N SER A 105 -15.01 -0.90 -21.89
CA SER A 105 -13.70 -0.48 -21.39
C SER A 105 -13.74 -0.06 -19.93
N ILE A 106 -14.83 0.57 -19.49
CA ILE A 106 -15.04 0.95 -18.08
C ILE A 106 -15.05 -0.31 -17.19
N VAL A 107 -15.71 -1.38 -17.61
CA VAL A 107 -15.74 -2.65 -16.87
C VAL A 107 -14.35 -3.27 -16.80
N ASP A 108 -13.61 -3.28 -17.90
CA ASP A 108 -12.24 -3.80 -17.93
C ASP A 108 -11.29 -2.95 -17.08
N ILE A 109 -11.45 -1.63 -17.09
CA ILE A 109 -10.72 -0.71 -16.21
C ILE A 109 -10.98 -1.05 -14.74
N LEU A 110 -12.23 -1.29 -14.34
CA LEU A 110 -12.58 -1.69 -12.97
C LEU A 110 -11.97 -3.04 -12.59
N ASN A 111 -12.01 -4.01 -13.47
CA ASN A 111 -11.41 -5.33 -13.27
C ASN A 111 -9.88 -5.25 -13.11
N ARG A 112 -9.20 -4.50 -13.99
CA ARG A 112 -7.74 -4.25 -13.91
C ARG A 112 -7.39 -3.46 -12.65
N SER A 113 -8.16 -2.41 -12.32
CA SER A 113 -7.91 -1.57 -11.15
C SER A 113 -8.02 -2.34 -9.84
N THR A 114 -8.87 -3.36 -9.77
CA THR A 114 -8.98 -4.25 -8.60
C THR A 114 -7.67 -4.97 -8.31
N ARG A 115 -7.01 -5.53 -9.32
CA ARG A 115 -5.70 -6.19 -9.20
C ARG A 115 -4.59 -5.20 -8.83
N TYR A 116 -4.56 -4.05 -9.49
CA TYR A 116 -3.61 -2.98 -9.23
C TYR A 116 -3.74 -2.40 -7.84
N TYR A 117 -4.97 -2.21 -7.38
CA TYR A 117 -5.26 -1.72 -6.05
C TYR A 117 -4.76 -2.67 -4.97
N LEU A 118 -5.05 -3.97 -5.07
CA LEU A 118 -4.58 -4.99 -4.13
C LEU A 118 -3.05 -5.05 -4.10
N SER A 119 -2.40 -5.01 -5.26
CA SER A 119 -0.94 -4.99 -5.36
C SER A 119 -0.34 -3.76 -4.68
N ALA A 120 -0.90 -2.59 -4.95
CA ALA A 120 -0.43 -1.35 -4.35
C ALA A 120 -0.67 -1.29 -2.82
N ILE A 121 -1.78 -1.83 -2.32
CA ILE A 121 -2.00 -1.97 -0.86
C ILE A 121 -0.97 -2.91 -0.23
N ALA A 122 -0.65 -4.05 -0.88
CA ALA A 122 0.38 -4.97 -0.41
C ALA A 122 1.74 -4.26 -0.25
N VAL A 123 2.15 -3.51 -1.26
CA VAL A 123 3.38 -2.70 -1.22
C VAL A 123 3.31 -1.60 -0.16
N ALA A 124 2.18 -0.88 -0.09
CA ALA A 124 1.99 0.23 0.84
C ALA A 124 2.09 -0.19 2.32
N ILE A 125 1.71 -1.44 2.67
CA ILE A 125 1.91 -2.01 4.01
C ILE A 125 3.41 -1.97 4.37
N GLY A 126 4.29 -2.44 3.47
CA GLY A 126 5.73 -2.39 3.65
C GLY A 126 6.25 -0.96 3.78
N PHE A 127 5.85 -0.06 2.88
CA PHE A 127 6.29 1.33 2.86
C PHE A 127 5.96 2.10 4.14
N ARG A 128 4.87 1.75 4.83
CA ARG A 128 4.51 2.37 6.12
C ARG A 128 5.50 2.04 7.23
N MET A 129 6.29 1.00 7.09
CA MET A 129 7.38 0.62 7.99
C MET A 129 8.77 0.92 7.39
N ALA A 130 8.86 1.68 6.32
CA ALA A 130 10.07 1.92 5.54
C ALA A 130 10.73 0.62 5.02
N LEU A 131 9.93 -0.41 4.77
CA LEU A 131 10.35 -1.65 4.13
C LEU A 131 9.94 -1.68 2.67
N PHE A 132 10.86 -2.11 1.80
CA PHE A 132 10.60 -2.24 0.36
C PHE A 132 10.32 -3.70 0.01
N ASN A 133 9.04 -4.11 0.01
CA ASN A 133 8.64 -5.42 -0.49
C ASN A 133 8.51 -5.39 -2.03
N ILE A 134 9.64 -5.60 -2.74
CA ILE A 134 9.65 -5.75 -4.20
C ILE A 134 9.19 -7.16 -4.61
N GLY A 135 9.07 -8.07 -3.63
CA GLY A 135 8.68 -9.46 -3.84
C GLY A 135 7.21 -9.71 -4.14
N VAL A 136 6.36 -8.69 -4.16
CA VAL A 136 4.93 -8.84 -4.42
C VAL A 136 4.67 -9.62 -5.70
N ASP A 137 5.51 -9.44 -6.74
CA ASP A 137 5.35 -10.16 -8.02
C ASP A 137 5.48 -11.69 -7.86
N GLY A 138 6.53 -12.16 -7.22
CA GLY A 138 6.72 -13.58 -6.93
C GLY A 138 5.70 -14.12 -5.91
N GLN A 139 5.33 -13.31 -4.91
CA GLN A 139 4.38 -13.68 -3.88
C GLN A 139 3.01 -14.01 -4.46
N TYR A 140 2.42 -13.11 -5.28
CA TYR A 140 1.09 -13.35 -5.84
C TYR A 140 1.08 -14.44 -6.90
N ARG A 141 2.12 -14.55 -7.73
CA ARG A 141 2.19 -15.58 -8.76
C ARG A 141 2.34 -16.98 -8.16
N MET A 142 3.21 -17.12 -7.15
CA MET A 142 3.33 -18.37 -6.39
C MET A 142 2.02 -18.72 -5.68
N ALA A 143 1.40 -17.73 -5.03
CA ALA A 143 0.13 -17.90 -4.35
C ALA A 143 -0.99 -18.29 -5.32
N ALA A 144 -1.11 -17.62 -6.46
CA ALA A 144 -2.12 -17.92 -7.47
C ALA A 144 -1.96 -19.33 -8.05
N MET A 145 -0.73 -19.74 -8.39
CA MET A 145 -0.45 -21.06 -8.95
C MET A 145 -0.78 -22.18 -7.96
N LEU A 146 -0.30 -22.08 -6.72
CA LEU A 146 -0.56 -23.12 -5.72
C LEU A 146 -2.02 -23.14 -5.25
N ALA A 147 -2.66 -21.97 -5.13
CA ALA A 147 -4.08 -21.87 -4.82
C ALA A 147 -4.97 -22.38 -5.94
N ALA A 148 -4.59 -22.17 -7.22
CA ALA A 148 -5.27 -22.73 -8.38
C ALA A 148 -5.19 -24.27 -8.39
N ALA A 149 -3.98 -24.82 -8.18
CA ALA A 149 -3.79 -26.27 -8.11
C ALA A 149 -4.60 -26.89 -6.97
N LEU A 150 -4.64 -26.24 -5.79
CA LEU A 150 -5.45 -26.70 -4.66
C LEU A 150 -6.94 -26.63 -4.97
N GLY A 151 -7.41 -25.52 -5.55
CA GLY A 151 -8.82 -25.31 -5.89
C GLY A 151 -9.30 -26.23 -7.02
N GLY A 152 -8.42 -26.60 -7.96
CA GLY A 152 -8.70 -27.58 -8.99
C GLY A 152 -8.73 -29.02 -8.48
N ALA A 153 -7.93 -29.33 -7.44
CA ALA A 153 -7.87 -30.66 -6.85
C ALA A 153 -9.00 -30.98 -5.86
N ILE A 154 -9.60 -29.95 -5.23
CA ILE A 154 -10.58 -30.11 -4.14
C ILE A 154 -11.89 -29.43 -4.52
N ALA A 155 -12.92 -30.22 -4.81
CA ALA A 155 -14.26 -29.72 -5.06
C ALA A 155 -15.02 -29.56 -3.72
N LEU A 156 -15.18 -28.34 -3.26
CA LEU A 156 -16.01 -27.99 -2.10
C LEU A 156 -17.25 -27.20 -2.55
N PRO A 157 -18.40 -27.33 -1.87
CA PRO A 157 -19.55 -26.49 -2.16
C PRO A 157 -19.28 -25.02 -1.87
N ALA A 158 -19.94 -24.11 -2.60
CA ALA A 158 -19.87 -22.67 -2.32
C ALA A 158 -20.50 -22.40 -0.92
N PRO A 159 -19.93 -21.45 -0.12
CA PRO A 159 -18.77 -20.59 -0.39
C PRO A 159 -17.42 -21.18 0.04
N PHE A 160 -17.36 -22.42 0.52
CA PHE A 160 -16.16 -23.02 1.12
C PHE A 160 -15.01 -23.21 0.11
N GLY A 161 -15.32 -23.53 -1.17
CA GLY A 161 -14.33 -23.64 -2.23
C GLY A 161 -13.63 -22.32 -2.49
N GLN A 162 -14.38 -21.23 -2.57
CA GLN A 162 -13.86 -19.87 -2.76
C GLN A 162 -12.99 -19.43 -1.59
N LEU A 163 -13.47 -19.67 -0.36
CA LEU A 163 -12.73 -19.33 0.87
C LEU A 163 -11.42 -20.13 0.97
N LEU A 164 -11.44 -21.41 0.60
CA LEU A 164 -10.24 -22.25 0.56
C LEU A 164 -9.17 -21.64 -0.32
N VAL A 165 -9.52 -21.28 -1.56
CA VAL A 165 -8.56 -20.71 -2.53
C VAL A 165 -8.04 -19.35 -2.06
N ILE A 166 -8.91 -18.47 -1.56
CA ILE A 166 -8.53 -17.14 -1.06
C ILE A 166 -7.62 -17.26 0.15
N VAL A 167 -7.97 -18.07 1.14
CA VAL A 167 -7.17 -18.26 2.36
C VAL A 167 -5.83 -18.92 2.02
N ALA A 168 -5.82 -19.93 1.16
CA ALA A 168 -4.59 -20.57 0.71
C ALA A 168 -3.67 -19.56 0.02
N ALA A 169 -4.20 -18.71 -0.86
CA ALA A 169 -3.42 -17.67 -1.53
C ALA A 169 -2.81 -16.66 -0.52
N MET A 170 -3.59 -16.23 0.48
CA MET A 170 -3.09 -15.35 1.54
C MET A 170 -1.97 -16.02 2.34
N LEU A 171 -2.16 -17.27 2.75
CA LEU A 171 -1.16 -18.01 3.54
C LEU A 171 0.13 -18.23 2.75
N ILE A 172 0.02 -18.66 1.49
CA ILE A 172 1.18 -18.89 0.62
C ILE A 172 1.96 -17.58 0.39
N GLY A 173 1.26 -16.50 0.05
CA GLY A 173 1.87 -15.19 -0.15
C GLY A 173 2.56 -14.67 1.12
N GLY A 174 1.91 -14.81 2.28
CA GLY A 174 2.47 -14.45 3.58
C GLY A 174 3.69 -15.29 3.97
N LEU A 175 3.64 -16.61 3.79
CA LEU A 175 4.76 -17.52 4.04
C LEU A 175 5.95 -17.20 3.12
N TRP A 176 5.70 -16.95 1.84
CA TRP A 176 6.75 -16.58 0.89
C TRP A 176 7.43 -15.27 1.29
N ALA A 177 6.65 -14.25 1.66
CA ALA A 177 7.16 -12.96 2.11
C ALA A 177 7.91 -13.05 3.45
N SER A 178 7.54 -13.98 4.33
CA SER A 178 8.17 -14.17 5.63
C SER A 178 9.65 -14.51 5.52
N ILE A 179 10.07 -15.20 4.44
CA ILE A 179 11.47 -15.56 4.19
C ILE A 179 12.35 -14.30 4.18
N ALA A 180 11.97 -13.27 3.42
CA ALA A 180 12.73 -12.03 3.37
C ALA A 180 12.71 -11.27 4.72
N GLY A 181 11.56 -11.26 5.41
CA GLY A 181 11.44 -10.66 6.74
C GLY A 181 12.34 -11.33 7.79
N ILE A 182 12.37 -12.66 7.79
CA ILE A 182 13.22 -13.45 8.70
C ILE A 182 14.69 -13.22 8.38
N LEU A 183 15.11 -13.28 7.10
CA LEU A 183 16.48 -13.02 6.68
C LEU A 183 16.96 -11.63 7.09
N ARG A 184 16.09 -10.62 6.99
CA ARG A 184 16.43 -9.26 7.45
C ARG A 184 16.69 -9.21 8.95
N VAL A 185 15.85 -9.85 9.75
CA VAL A 185 15.96 -9.79 11.22
C VAL A 185 17.10 -10.66 11.75
N THR A 186 17.29 -11.86 11.19
CA THR A 186 18.25 -12.85 11.72
C THR A 186 19.66 -12.71 11.14
N ARG A 187 19.77 -12.24 9.88
CA ARG A 187 21.04 -12.16 9.13
C ARG A 187 21.39 -10.76 8.69
N GLY A 188 20.54 -9.77 8.91
CA GLY A 188 20.75 -8.39 8.48
C GLY A 188 20.75 -8.19 6.96
N VAL A 189 20.27 -9.18 6.19
CA VAL A 189 20.20 -9.08 4.72
C VAL A 189 19.13 -8.07 4.32
N SER A 190 19.43 -7.24 3.32
CA SER A 190 18.45 -6.29 2.78
C SER A 190 17.21 -7.01 2.26
N GLU A 191 16.01 -6.57 2.70
CA GLU A 191 14.73 -7.09 2.20
C GLU A 191 14.56 -6.84 0.70
N VAL A 192 15.12 -5.75 0.19
CA VAL A 192 15.10 -5.42 -1.26
C VAL A 192 15.78 -6.52 -2.05
N ILE A 193 17.01 -6.87 -1.67
CA ILE A 193 17.79 -7.93 -2.35
C ILE A 193 17.09 -9.28 -2.19
N SER A 194 16.68 -9.63 -0.97
CA SER A 194 16.01 -10.90 -0.70
C SER A 194 14.72 -11.05 -1.50
N THR A 195 13.89 -9.99 -1.58
CA THR A 195 12.60 -10.06 -2.28
C THR A 195 12.76 -10.10 -3.79
N ILE A 196 13.75 -9.39 -4.36
CA ILE A 196 14.07 -9.50 -5.80
C ILE A 196 14.54 -10.93 -6.14
N MET A 197 15.44 -11.50 -5.34
CA MET A 197 15.90 -12.87 -5.57
C MET A 197 14.76 -13.89 -5.42
N LEU A 198 13.86 -13.70 -4.45
CA LEU A 198 12.69 -14.55 -4.27
C LEU A 198 11.70 -14.47 -5.43
N ASN A 199 11.62 -13.34 -6.16
CA ASN A 199 10.83 -13.27 -7.40
C ASN A 199 11.40 -14.20 -8.49
N ALA A 200 12.72 -14.20 -8.66
CA ALA A 200 13.38 -15.10 -9.62
C ALA A 200 13.21 -16.57 -9.23
N ILE A 201 13.39 -16.89 -7.94
CA ILE A 201 13.19 -18.24 -7.40
C ILE A 201 11.72 -18.67 -7.59
N ALA A 202 10.75 -17.80 -7.30
CA ALA A 202 9.33 -18.08 -7.51
C ALA A 202 9.04 -18.43 -8.97
N THR A 203 9.60 -17.67 -9.92
CA THR A 203 9.45 -17.95 -11.36
C THR A 203 10.01 -19.33 -11.72
N GLY A 204 11.18 -19.70 -11.19
CA GLY A 204 11.77 -21.02 -11.42
C GLY A 204 10.94 -22.17 -10.82
N ILE A 205 10.42 -21.97 -9.59
CA ILE A 205 9.56 -22.96 -8.93
C ILE A 205 8.23 -23.11 -9.68
N ILE A 206 7.61 -21.99 -10.11
CA ILE A 206 6.39 -22.01 -10.90
C ILE A 206 6.60 -22.79 -12.20
N ALA A 207 7.66 -22.48 -12.94
CA ALA A 207 7.99 -23.20 -14.19
C ALA A 207 8.23 -24.69 -13.97
N TYR A 208 8.85 -25.07 -12.84
CA TYR A 208 9.08 -26.47 -12.48
C TYR A 208 7.78 -27.21 -12.10
N LEU A 209 6.87 -26.54 -11.39
CA LEU A 209 5.62 -27.14 -10.92
C LEU A 209 4.52 -27.13 -11.99
N LEU A 210 4.51 -26.13 -12.87
CA LEU A 210 3.54 -26.01 -13.97
C LEU A 210 3.98 -26.91 -15.14
N ASN A 211 3.92 -28.21 -14.91
CA ASN A 211 4.30 -29.26 -15.84
C ASN A 211 3.28 -30.40 -15.75
N ASP A 212 3.06 -31.09 -16.86
CA ASP A 212 2.10 -32.22 -17.04
C ASP A 212 2.30 -33.38 -16.06
N LYS A 213 3.56 -33.55 -15.58
CA LYS A 213 3.92 -34.60 -14.59
C LYS A 213 3.71 -34.18 -13.14
N ARG A 214 3.23 -32.91 -12.89
CA ARG A 214 3.13 -32.34 -11.54
C ARG A 214 1.78 -31.72 -11.26
N LEU A 215 1.65 -30.40 -11.43
CA LEU A 215 0.46 -29.64 -11.07
C LEU A 215 -0.29 -29.08 -12.26
N ALA A 216 0.12 -29.42 -13.49
CA ALA A 216 -0.52 -28.94 -14.69
C ALA A 216 -1.04 -30.07 -15.56
N GLU A 217 -2.00 -29.74 -16.42
CA GLU A 217 -2.55 -30.60 -17.45
C GLU A 217 -2.34 -29.96 -18.81
N VAL A 218 -2.03 -30.76 -19.81
CA VAL A 218 -2.03 -30.35 -21.23
C VAL A 218 -3.33 -30.78 -21.84
N ARG A 219 -4.16 -29.85 -22.26
CA ARG A 219 -5.44 -30.17 -22.88
C ARG A 219 -5.24 -30.69 -24.32
N PRO A 220 -5.95 -31.74 -24.72
CA PRO A 220 -5.91 -32.21 -26.09
C PRO A 220 -6.26 -31.09 -27.08
N GLY A 221 -5.39 -30.86 -28.06
CA GLY A 221 -5.57 -29.79 -29.07
C GLY A 221 -5.15 -28.39 -28.64
N SER A 222 -4.55 -28.22 -27.46
CA SER A 222 -3.99 -26.95 -26.99
C SER A 222 -2.54 -27.14 -26.55
N ASN A 223 -1.69 -26.16 -26.88
CA ASN A 223 -0.32 -26.06 -26.34
C ASN A 223 -0.27 -25.36 -24.99
N ASN A 224 -1.42 -24.98 -24.43
CA ASN A 224 -1.46 -24.26 -23.15
C ASN A 224 -1.31 -25.23 -21.98
N VAL A 225 -0.31 -25.01 -21.17
CA VAL A 225 -0.05 -25.74 -19.93
C VAL A 225 -0.68 -24.97 -18.78
N ALA A 226 -1.66 -25.57 -18.11
CA ALA A 226 -2.42 -24.92 -17.04
C ALA A 226 -2.68 -25.89 -15.89
N THR A 227 -2.95 -25.38 -14.70
CA THR A 227 -3.48 -26.20 -13.59
C THR A 227 -4.86 -26.76 -13.93
N PRO A 228 -5.32 -27.84 -13.27
CA PRO A 228 -6.71 -28.26 -13.39
C PRO A 228 -7.66 -27.10 -13.13
N PRO A 229 -8.77 -26.98 -13.89
CA PRO A 229 -9.70 -25.87 -13.74
C PRO A 229 -10.43 -25.95 -12.39
N ILE A 230 -10.59 -24.80 -11.75
CA ILE A 230 -11.38 -24.68 -10.53
C ILE A 230 -12.85 -24.98 -10.85
N PRO A 231 -13.51 -25.91 -10.10
CA PRO A 231 -14.92 -26.23 -10.26
C PRO A 231 -15.82 -25.00 -10.14
N GLU A 232 -17.01 -25.02 -10.72
CA GLU A 232 -17.95 -23.90 -10.68
C GLU A 232 -18.27 -23.44 -9.25
N SER A 233 -18.36 -24.37 -8.32
CA SER A 233 -18.57 -24.07 -6.90
C SER A 233 -17.44 -23.27 -6.24
N GLY A 234 -16.23 -23.33 -6.80
CA GLY A 234 -15.07 -22.57 -6.33
C GLY A 234 -14.89 -21.23 -7.05
N ARG A 235 -15.68 -20.93 -8.08
CA ARG A 235 -15.60 -19.68 -8.83
C ARG A 235 -16.35 -18.56 -8.12
N VAL A 236 -15.90 -17.33 -8.27
CA VAL A 236 -16.61 -16.16 -7.77
C VAL A 236 -17.49 -15.60 -8.89
N GLY A 237 -18.78 -15.48 -8.61
CA GLY A 237 -19.75 -14.96 -9.56
C GLY A 237 -19.47 -13.49 -9.94
N GLU A 238 -20.15 -13.04 -10.98
CA GLU A 238 -20.08 -11.67 -11.47
C GLU A 238 -20.95 -10.73 -10.62
N LEU A 239 -20.55 -9.48 -10.52
CA LEU A 239 -21.35 -8.45 -9.84
C LEU A 239 -22.51 -7.92 -10.70
N ASN A 240 -22.55 -8.28 -11.98
CA ASN A 240 -23.57 -7.81 -12.92
C ASN A 240 -25.00 -8.04 -12.42
N GLY A 241 -25.29 -9.23 -11.87
CA GLY A 241 -26.61 -9.54 -11.34
C GLY A 241 -27.03 -8.68 -10.14
N VAL A 242 -26.07 -8.27 -9.30
CA VAL A 242 -26.34 -7.36 -8.17
C VAL A 242 -26.56 -5.94 -8.67
N LEU A 243 -25.80 -5.51 -9.67
CA LEU A 243 -25.90 -4.17 -10.24
C LEU A 243 -27.17 -3.98 -11.06
N SER A 244 -27.59 -4.98 -11.84
CA SER A 244 -28.84 -4.94 -12.58
C SER A 244 -30.06 -4.88 -11.67
N ALA A 245 -29.98 -5.50 -10.48
CA ALA A 245 -31.05 -5.41 -9.47
C ALA A 245 -31.27 -4.00 -8.93
N ILE A 246 -30.27 -3.11 -9.04
CA ILE A 246 -30.34 -1.69 -8.67
C ILE A 246 -30.43 -0.77 -9.89
N GLY A 247 -30.69 -1.34 -11.09
CA GLY A 247 -30.92 -0.56 -12.33
C GLY A 247 -29.65 -0.16 -13.07
N ILE A 248 -28.49 -0.78 -12.79
CA ILE A 248 -27.23 -0.53 -13.48
C ILE A 248 -26.89 -1.76 -14.32
N ASP A 249 -27.13 -1.66 -15.63
CA ASP A 249 -26.77 -2.72 -16.57
C ASP A 249 -25.41 -2.45 -17.20
N LEU A 250 -24.45 -3.33 -16.93
CA LEU A 250 -23.11 -3.25 -17.49
C LEU A 250 -22.95 -4.23 -18.66
N PRO A 251 -22.36 -3.80 -19.78
CA PRO A 251 -22.22 -4.64 -20.97
C PRO A 251 -21.13 -5.72 -20.85
N GLY A 252 -20.19 -5.59 -19.92
CA GLY A 252 -19.09 -6.51 -19.69
C GLY A 252 -19.25 -7.31 -18.38
N ARG A 253 -18.32 -8.22 -18.12
CA ARG A 253 -18.28 -9.04 -16.90
C ARG A 253 -17.50 -8.35 -15.79
N LEU A 254 -18.18 -7.78 -14.79
CA LEU A 254 -17.51 -7.23 -13.62
C LEU A 254 -17.23 -8.33 -12.59
N TYR A 255 -15.95 -8.54 -12.26
CA TYR A 255 -15.54 -9.64 -11.38
C TYR A 255 -15.98 -9.41 -9.93
N GLY A 256 -16.46 -10.48 -9.29
CA GLY A 256 -17.05 -10.43 -7.94
C GLY A 256 -16.10 -10.12 -6.80
N LEU A 257 -14.80 -9.97 -7.03
CA LEU A 257 -13.80 -9.68 -5.99
C LEU A 257 -13.49 -8.18 -5.81
N LEU A 258 -14.14 -7.28 -6.56
CA LEU A 258 -14.02 -5.83 -6.34
C LEU A 258 -14.45 -5.41 -4.91
N PRO A 259 -15.56 -5.90 -4.32
CA PRO A 259 -15.90 -5.60 -2.93
C PRO A 259 -14.83 -6.07 -1.93
N LEU A 260 -14.19 -7.22 -2.17
CA LEU A 260 -13.09 -7.69 -1.34
C LEU A 260 -11.92 -6.69 -1.36
N ALA A 261 -11.56 -6.16 -2.54
CA ALA A 261 -10.51 -5.15 -2.65
C ALA A 261 -10.85 -3.88 -1.84
N ILE A 262 -12.10 -3.42 -1.90
CA ILE A 262 -12.58 -2.28 -1.11
C ILE A 262 -12.45 -2.59 0.38
N VAL A 263 -12.89 -3.77 0.84
CA VAL A 263 -12.78 -4.19 2.24
C VAL A 263 -11.30 -4.22 2.68
N ILE A 264 -10.40 -4.77 1.86
CA ILE A 264 -8.95 -4.79 2.16
C ILE A 264 -8.41 -3.35 2.30
N GLY A 265 -8.83 -2.42 1.45
CA GLY A 265 -8.46 -1.01 1.56
C GLY A 265 -8.96 -0.33 2.84
N VAL A 266 -10.20 -0.64 3.25
CA VAL A 266 -10.77 -0.15 4.52
C VAL A 266 -10.02 -0.76 5.72
N VAL A 267 -9.77 -2.06 5.71
CA VAL A 267 -9.00 -2.76 6.76
C VAL A 267 -7.59 -2.17 6.85
N TYR A 268 -6.91 -1.97 5.71
CA TYR A 268 -5.61 -1.30 5.66
C TYR A 268 -5.66 0.07 6.34
N TYR A 269 -6.66 0.90 6.01
CA TYR A 269 -6.81 2.23 6.60
C TYR A 269 -7.03 2.16 8.12
N VAL A 270 -7.96 1.32 8.57
CA VAL A 270 -8.31 1.17 9.99
C VAL A 270 -7.12 0.61 10.77
N VAL A 271 -6.53 -0.48 10.31
CA VAL A 271 -5.41 -1.13 11.00
C VAL A 271 -4.22 -0.18 11.14
N LEU A 272 -3.84 0.52 10.09
CA LEU A 272 -2.66 1.37 10.14
C LEU A 272 -2.89 2.73 10.82
N ASN A 273 -4.11 3.29 10.79
CA ASN A 273 -4.32 4.65 11.30
C ASN A 273 -5.10 4.69 12.62
N ARG A 274 -5.81 3.61 13.01
CA ARG A 274 -6.71 3.58 14.14
C ARG A 274 -6.35 2.55 15.21
N THR A 275 -5.29 1.72 15.02
CA THR A 275 -4.89 0.69 15.98
C THR A 275 -3.51 0.94 16.58
N ARG A 276 -3.25 0.32 17.75
CA ARG A 276 -1.92 0.28 18.38
C ARG A 276 -0.89 -0.37 17.45
N PHE A 277 -1.27 -1.45 16.80
CA PHE A 277 -0.40 -2.14 15.83
C PHE A 277 0.10 -1.18 14.73
N GLY A 278 -0.78 -0.38 14.15
CA GLY A 278 -0.39 0.61 13.13
C GLY A 278 0.51 1.71 13.68
N PHE A 279 0.37 2.10 14.96
CA PHE A 279 1.28 3.00 15.64
C PHE A 279 2.67 2.35 15.80
N ASP A 280 2.72 1.12 16.35
CA ASP A 280 3.97 0.38 16.57
C ASP A 280 4.74 0.14 15.27
N LEU A 281 4.00 -0.16 14.18
CA LEU A 281 4.54 -0.32 12.84
C LEU A 281 5.22 0.97 12.36
N ARG A 282 4.54 2.11 12.46
CA ARG A 282 5.08 3.40 11.98
C ARG A 282 6.28 3.87 12.81
N ILE A 283 6.22 3.74 14.16
CA ILE A 283 7.33 4.14 15.01
C ILE A 283 8.56 3.27 14.76
N SER A 284 8.36 1.96 14.53
CA SER A 284 9.44 1.02 14.19
C SER A 284 10.11 1.38 12.86
N GLY A 285 9.34 1.89 11.88
CA GLY A 285 9.86 2.35 10.60
C GLY A 285 10.59 3.70 10.67
N LEU A 286 10.13 4.61 11.54
CA LEU A 286 10.73 5.94 11.71
C LEU A 286 12.03 5.88 12.53
N SER A 287 12.03 5.15 13.64
CA SER A 287 13.19 4.98 14.52
C SER A 287 13.11 3.67 15.27
N PRO A 288 13.87 2.65 14.84
CA PRO A 288 13.92 1.37 15.53
C PRO A 288 14.38 1.48 16.99
N THR A 289 15.27 2.42 17.30
CA THR A 289 15.77 2.68 18.66
C THR A 289 14.69 3.29 19.56
N ALA A 290 13.93 4.27 19.05
CA ALA A 290 12.81 4.85 19.79
C ALA A 290 11.68 3.82 20.01
N ALA A 291 11.41 2.96 19.05
CA ALA A 291 10.46 1.86 19.19
C ALA A 291 10.86 0.90 20.31
N GLN A 292 12.15 0.50 20.37
CA GLN A 292 12.67 -0.36 21.43
C GLN A 292 12.58 0.31 22.81
N ALA A 293 12.91 1.58 22.92
CA ALA A 293 12.75 2.34 24.17
C ALA A 293 11.29 2.41 24.65
N SER A 294 10.33 2.32 23.71
CA SER A 294 8.88 2.23 23.99
C SER A 294 8.37 0.81 24.19
N GLY A 295 9.25 -0.20 24.29
CA GLY A 295 8.90 -1.61 24.48
C GLY A 295 8.43 -2.34 23.20
N VAL A 296 8.56 -1.72 22.02
CA VAL A 296 8.18 -2.33 20.74
C VAL A 296 9.37 -3.07 20.12
N SER A 297 9.20 -4.36 19.84
CA SER A 297 10.21 -5.16 19.14
C SER A 297 10.20 -4.90 17.64
N SER A 298 11.11 -4.04 17.16
CA SER A 298 11.23 -3.69 15.73
C SER A 298 11.45 -4.91 14.85
N GLY A 299 12.22 -5.92 15.29
CA GLY A 299 12.45 -7.15 14.54
C GLY A 299 11.14 -7.94 14.32
N ARG A 300 10.32 -8.08 15.38
CA ARG A 300 8.99 -8.72 15.25
C ARG A 300 8.10 -7.95 14.30
N MET A 301 8.10 -6.61 14.39
CA MET A 301 7.31 -5.76 13.50
C MET A 301 7.71 -5.91 12.03
N ILE A 302 9.02 -6.07 11.72
CA ILE A 302 9.51 -6.34 10.37
C ILE A 302 8.89 -7.62 9.82
N VAL A 303 8.97 -8.73 10.55
CA VAL A 303 8.44 -10.02 10.09
C VAL A 303 6.92 -9.95 9.90
N ILE A 304 6.18 -9.41 10.88
CA ILE A 304 4.72 -9.30 10.79
C ILE A 304 4.32 -8.42 9.60
N THR A 305 5.00 -7.30 9.38
CA THR A 305 4.72 -6.40 8.25
C THR A 305 4.94 -7.09 6.91
N MET A 306 6.05 -7.84 6.77
CA MET A 306 6.32 -8.61 5.55
C MET A 306 5.28 -9.70 5.33
N VAL A 307 4.87 -10.43 6.38
CA VAL A 307 3.81 -11.44 6.30
C VAL A 307 2.48 -10.81 5.86
N LEU A 308 2.06 -9.71 6.49
CA LEU A 308 0.81 -9.04 6.14
C LEU A 308 0.84 -8.49 4.70
N SER A 309 1.98 -7.90 4.29
CA SER A 309 2.19 -7.48 2.91
C SER A 309 2.05 -8.66 1.95
N GLY A 310 2.69 -9.80 2.26
CA GLY A 310 2.61 -11.01 1.46
C GLY A 310 1.21 -11.65 1.44
N MET A 311 0.47 -11.60 2.55
CA MET A 311 -0.92 -12.08 2.60
C MET A 311 -1.81 -11.28 1.63
N VAL A 312 -1.69 -9.96 1.63
CA VAL A 312 -2.42 -9.12 0.67
C VAL A 312 -1.90 -9.31 -0.75
N ALA A 313 -0.58 -9.50 -0.93
CA ALA A 313 0.00 -9.86 -2.22
C ALA A 313 -0.62 -11.15 -2.79
N GLY A 314 -0.86 -12.16 -1.96
CA GLY A 314 -1.54 -13.39 -2.37
C GLY A 314 -2.91 -13.16 -3.01
N LEU A 315 -3.61 -12.09 -2.62
CA LEU A 315 -4.93 -11.74 -3.17
C LEU A 315 -4.87 -11.10 -4.56
N VAL A 316 -3.71 -10.60 -5.00
CA VAL A 316 -3.57 -9.83 -6.26
C VAL A 316 -4.01 -10.63 -7.48
N GLY A 317 -3.69 -11.92 -7.52
CA GLY A 317 -4.08 -12.81 -8.61
C GLY A 317 -5.50 -13.35 -8.53
N MET A 318 -6.20 -13.18 -7.41
CA MET A 318 -7.50 -13.82 -7.17
C MET A 318 -8.63 -13.30 -8.06
N PRO A 319 -8.73 -11.98 -8.36
CA PRO A 319 -9.75 -11.50 -9.30
C PRO A 319 -9.64 -12.14 -10.69
N GLU A 320 -8.42 -12.36 -11.18
CA GLU A 320 -8.18 -13.07 -12.43
C GLU A 320 -8.50 -14.56 -12.31
N LEU A 321 -7.96 -15.19 -11.26
CA LEU A 321 -8.08 -16.64 -11.07
C LEU A 321 -9.51 -17.10 -10.84
N LEU A 322 -10.27 -16.42 -9.97
CA LEU A 322 -11.62 -16.82 -9.58
C LEU A 322 -12.73 -16.16 -10.39
N GLY A 323 -12.41 -15.07 -11.11
CA GLY A 323 -13.39 -14.30 -11.90
C GLY A 323 -13.29 -14.49 -13.41
N ALA A 324 -12.13 -14.87 -13.94
CA ALA A 324 -11.90 -14.92 -15.38
C ALA A 324 -11.30 -16.23 -15.89
N SER A 325 -10.08 -16.57 -15.45
CA SER A 325 -9.31 -17.67 -16.03
C SER A 325 -9.69 -19.04 -15.46
N TYR A 326 -10.07 -19.10 -14.21
CA TYR A 326 -10.40 -20.31 -13.44
C TYR A 326 -9.28 -21.35 -13.38
N GLU A 327 -8.10 -21.02 -13.86
CA GLU A 327 -6.90 -21.85 -13.88
C GLU A 327 -5.66 -20.96 -13.90
N TYR A 328 -4.54 -21.47 -13.47
CA TYR A 328 -3.25 -20.79 -13.62
C TYR A 328 -2.51 -21.36 -14.83
N SER A 329 -2.13 -20.49 -15.76
CA SER A 329 -1.41 -20.86 -16.98
C SER A 329 -0.17 -20.02 -17.19
N LEU A 330 0.62 -20.31 -18.23
CA LEU A 330 1.78 -19.51 -18.62
C LEU A 330 1.42 -18.06 -18.98
N ASN A 331 0.18 -17.84 -19.42
CA ASN A 331 -0.33 -16.51 -19.78
C ASN A 331 -0.91 -15.73 -18.59
N PHE A 332 -0.78 -16.27 -17.36
CA PHE A 332 -1.28 -15.59 -16.17
C PHE A 332 -0.55 -14.24 -16.01
N PRO A 333 -1.26 -13.13 -15.72
CA PRO A 333 -0.68 -11.80 -15.66
C PRO A 333 0.57 -11.74 -14.78
N ALA A 334 1.64 -11.15 -15.29
CA ALA A 334 2.91 -10.94 -14.60
C ALA A 334 3.21 -9.43 -14.49
N GLY A 335 4.12 -9.06 -13.58
CA GLY A 335 4.55 -7.66 -13.42
C GLY A 335 3.65 -6.80 -12.54
N LEU A 336 2.50 -7.33 -12.07
CA LEU A 336 1.55 -6.56 -11.24
C LEU A 336 2.19 -6.05 -9.94
N GLY A 337 3.20 -6.76 -9.41
CA GLY A 337 3.95 -6.34 -8.23
C GLY A 337 4.71 -5.04 -8.45
N PHE A 338 5.36 -4.89 -9.60
CA PHE A 338 6.09 -3.66 -9.96
C PHE A 338 5.13 -2.49 -10.23
N THR A 339 4.05 -2.74 -10.96
CA THR A 339 2.98 -1.75 -11.16
C THR A 339 2.39 -1.30 -9.82
N GLY A 340 2.22 -2.22 -8.86
CA GLY A 340 1.77 -1.91 -7.50
C GLY A 340 2.69 -0.95 -6.75
N ILE A 341 4.02 -1.07 -6.90
CA ILE A 341 4.99 -0.13 -6.32
C ILE A 341 4.73 1.29 -6.85
N THR A 342 4.61 1.40 -8.15
CA THR A 342 4.38 2.65 -8.86
C THR A 342 3.08 3.33 -8.40
N ILE A 343 1.99 2.56 -8.33
CA ILE A 343 0.67 3.02 -7.90
C ILE A 343 0.67 3.39 -6.40
N ALA A 344 1.36 2.62 -5.54
CA ALA A 344 1.47 2.95 -4.12
C ALA A 344 2.18 4.27 -3.89
N LEU A 345 3.26 4.54 -4.63
CA LEU A 345 3.99 5.82 -4.59
C LEU A 345 3.13 6.97 -5.10
N LEU A 346 2.48 6.80 -6.25
CA LEU A 346 1.56 7.78 -6.84
C LEU A 346 0.42 8.10 -5.88
N GLY A 347 -0.19 7.09 -5.27
CA GLY A 347 -1.25 7.20 -4.27
C GLY A 347 -0.79 7.61 -2.88
N ARG A 348 0.55 7.85 -2.68
CA ARG A 348 1.17 8.27 -1.41
C ARG A 348 0.85 7.33 -0.23
N ASN A 349 0.74 6.07 -0.50
CA ASN A 349 0.39 5.02 0.48
C ASN A 349 -0.93 5.31 1.22
N HIS A 350 -1.84 6.13 0.64
CA HIS A 350 -3.17 6.37 1.16
C HIS A 350 -4.21 5.58 0.36
N PRO A 351 -5.12 4.82 0.97
CA PRO A 351 -5.99 3.89 0.24
C PRO A 351 -6.84 4.57 -0.84
N LEU A 352 -7.37 5.76 -0.60
CA LEU A 352 -8.10 6.51 -1.63
C LEU A 352 -7.18 7.00 -2.75
N GLY A 353 -5.97 7.48 -2.40
CA GLY A 353 -4.97 7.88 -3.40
C GLY A 353 -4.54 6.70 -4.26
N ILE A 354 -4.34 5.52 -3.65
CA ILE A 354 -4.05 4.26 -4.35
C ILE A 354 -5.21 3.87 -5.28
N ALA A 355 -6.47 4.04 -4.85
CA ALA A 355 -7.63 3.74 -5.68
C ALA A 355 -7.67 4.63 -6.96
N PHE A 356 -7.48 5.94 -6.80
CA PHE A 356 -7.38 6.85 -7.95
C PHE A 356 -6.19 6.53 -8.87
N ALA A 357 -5.02 6.23 -8.29
CA ALA A 357 -3.84 5.85 -9.06
C ALA A 357 -4.06 4.51 -9.81
N ALA A 358 -4.70 3.53 -9.18
CA ALA A 358 -5.02 2.26 -9.80
C ALA A 358 -6.02 2.43 -10.97
N LEU A 359 -7.03 3.26 -10.81
CA LEU A 359 -7.97 3.60 -11.89
C LEU A 359 -7.27 4.32 -13.05
N LEU A 360 -6.39 5.28 -12.76
CA LEU A 360 -5.62 5.99 -13.79
C LEU A 360 -4.72 5.03 -14.58
N PHE A 361 -3.99 4.15 -13.90
CA PHE A 361 -3.13 3.17 -14.55
C PHE A 361 -3.93 2.16 -15.37
N SER A 362 -5.06 1.70 -14.83
CA SER A 362 -5.95 0.79 -15.55
C SER A 362 -6.57 1.45 -16.78
N PHE A 363 -6.92 2.74 -16.69
CA PHE A 363 -7.38 3.52 -17.83
C PHE A 363 -6.29 3.61 -18.91
N LEU A 364 -5.07 3.97 -18.54
CA LEU A 364 -3.96 4.05 -19.49
C LEU A 364 -3.68 2.71 -20.16
N ASP A 365 -3.66 1.62 -19.39
CA ASP A 365 -3.46 0.28 -19.94
C ASP A 365 -4.59 -0.15 -20.88
N GLN A 366 -5.86 0.04 -20.48
CA GLN A 366 -7.01 -0.32 -21.31
C GLN A 366 -7.03 0.50 -22.59
N SER A 367 -6.80 1.82 -22.48
CA SER A 367 -6.79 2.72 -23.62
C SER A 367 -5.58 2.50 -24.55
N SER A 368 -4.56 1.75 -24.12
CA SER A 368 -3.41 1.43 -24.98
C SER A 368 -3.76 0.53 -26.16
N ASP A 369 -4.82 -0.25 -26.03
CA ASP A 369 -5.20 -1.21 -27.06
C ASP A 369 -5.61 -0.50 -28.37
N VAL A 370 -6.23 0.70 -28.28
CA VAL A 370 -6.60 1.50 -29.45
C VAL A 370 -5.42 2.20 -30.12
N LEU A 371 -4.30 2.39 -29.43
CA LEU A 371 -3.14 3.07 -29.99
C LEU A 371 -2.53 2.31 -31.19
N GLN A 372 -2.67 0.98 -31.23
CA GLN A 372 -2.22 0.18 -32.36
C GLN A 372 -3.01 0.48 -33.65
N GLU A 373 -4.26 0.93 -33.54
CA GLU A 373 -5.08 1.34 -34.67
C GLU A 373 -4.62 2.67 -35.31
N VAL A 374 -3.88 3.46 -34.52
CA VAL A 374 -3.29 4.75 -34.98
C VAL A 374 -1.77 4.67 -35.14
N ASP A 375 -1.24 3.49 -35.42
CA ASP A 375 0.20 3.21 -35.66
C ASP A 375 1.15 3.60 -34.51
N VAL A 376 0.64 3.62 -33.27
CA VAL A 376 1.45 3.89 -32.07
C VAL A 376 1.69 2.59 -31.31
N PRO A 377 2.96 2.21 -31.03
CA PRO A 377 3.27 1.03 -30.22
C PRO A 377 2.67 1.16 -28.81
N LYS A 378 1.96 0.13 -28.34
CA LYS A 378 1.35 0.14 -27.00
C LYS A 378 2.36 0.29 -25.85
N GLU A 379 3.61 -0.06 -26.09
CA GLU A 379 4.71 0.07 -25.14
C GLU A 379 4.94 1.53 -24.70
N ILE A 380 4.52 2.51 -25.51
CA ILE A 380 4.56 3.93 -25.19
C ILE A 380 3.76 4.22 -23.92
N VAL A 381 2.67 3.48 -23.65
CA VAL A 381 1.90 3.66 -22.43
C VAL A 381 2.71 3.34 -21.17
N GLY A 382 3.62 2.36 -21.23
CA GLY A 382 4.56 2.13 -20.13
C GLY A 382 5.46 3.33 -19.87
N VAL A 383 5.90 4.01 -20.92
CA VAL A 383 6.66 5.27 -20.80
C VAL A 383 5.80 6.39 -20.23
N MET A 384 4.55 6.52 -20.71
CA MET A 384 3.58 7.49 -20.18
C MET A 384 3.34 7.29 -18.68
N GLN A 385 3.13 6.05 -18.24
CA GLN A 385 2.98 5.70 -16.83
C GLN A 385 4.21 6.11 -16.01
N GLY A 386 5.41 5.82 -16.51
CA GLY A 386 6.66 6.23 -15.88
C GLY A 386 6.79 7.75 -15.76
N VAL A 387 6.44 8.49 -16.82
CA VAL A 387 6.42 9.95 -16.85
C VAL A 387 5.41 10.51 -15.83
N VAL A 388 4.20 9.97 -15.77
CA VAL A 388 3.18 10.38 -14.81
C VAL A 388 3.72 10.25 -13.38
N VAL A 389 4.28 9.10 -13.03
CA VAL A 389 4.80 8.85 -11.67
C VAL A 389 5.96 9.77 -11.34
N LEU A 390 6.95 9.87 -12.22
CA LEU A 390 8.11 10.72 -12.00
C LEU A 390 7.70 12.18 -11.82
N THR A 391 6.82 12.68 -12.69
CA THR A 391 6.31 14.06 -12.63
C THR A 391 5.55 14.31 -11.34
N VAL A 392 4.67 13.41 -10.93
CA VAL A 392 3.91 13.55 -9.68
C VAL A 392 4.86 13.56 -8.47
N VAL A 393 5.82 12.64 -8.40
CA VAL A 393 6.79 12.60 -7.29
C VAL A 393 7.61 13.87 -7.23
N ILE A 394 8.12 14.37 -8.37
CA ILE A 394 8.91 15.61 -8.44
C ILE A 394 8.06 16.82 -8.00
N VAL A 395 6.87 16.98 -8.57
CA VAL A 395 6.00 18.12 -8.26
C VAL A 395 5.61 18.15 -6.78
N TYR A 396 5.27 16.99 -6.22
CA TYR A 396 4.95 16.90 -4.79
C TYR A 396 6.15 17.26 -3.90
N GLU A 397 7.35 16.80 -4.25
CA GLU A 397 8.54 17.13 -3.47
C GLU A 397 8.88 18.63 -3.58
N LEU A 398 8.73 19.24 -4.75
CA LEU A 398 8.92 20.67 -4.94
C LEU A 398 7.91 21.49 -4.10
N VAL A 399 6.63 21.12 -4.14
CA VAL A 399 5.57 21.77 -3.37
C VAL A 399 5.83 21.63 -1.87
N ARG A 400 6.22 20.43 -1.40
CA ARG A 400 6.57 20.18 0.00
C ARG A 400 7.73 21.07 0.46
N ARG A 401 8.79 21.18 -0.34
CA ARG A 401 9.93 22.04 -0.04
C ARG A 401 9.51 23.51 0.00
N TRP A 402 8.63 23.91 -0.88
CA TRP A 402 8.11 25.27 -0.91
C TRP A 402 7.25 25.58 0.31
N GLU A 403 6.36 24.68 0.73
CA GLU A 403 5.58 24.80 1.97
C GLU A 403 6.48 24.97 3.21
N ILE A 404 7.53 24.17 3.34
CA ILE A 404 8.49 24.28 4.45
C ILE A 404 9.17 25.66 4.46
N ARG A 405 9.60 26.15 3.31
CA ARG A 405 10.22 27.49 3.19
C ARG A 405 9.26 28.61 3.56
N LEU A 406 7.98 28.50 3.17
CA LEU A 406 6.96 29.49 3.55
C LEU A 406 6.72 29.50 5.06
N GLN A 407 6.66 28.33 5.69
CA GLN A 407 6.50 28.20 7.13
C GLN A 407 7.71 28.81 7.88
N GLN A 408 8.93 28.52 7.44
CA GLN A 408 10.15 29.08 8.02
C GLN A 408 10.18 30.60 7.91
N ARG A 409 9.75 31.17 6.79
CA ARG A 409 9.65 32.62 6.60
C ARG A 409 8.58 33.27 7.50
N ALA A 410 7.44 32.60 7.67
CA ALA A 410 6.38 33.09 8.55
C ALA A 410 6.83 33.12 10.02
N VAL A 411 7.46 32.04 10.50
CA VAL A 411 8.01 32.01 11.88
C VAL A 411 9.12 33.05 12.08
N ALA A 412 10.03 33.22 11.12
CA ALA A 412 11.07 34.23 11.18
C ALA A 412 10.51 35.67 11.26
N ALA A 413 9.42 35.94 10.49
CA ALA A 413 8.76 37.23 10.52
C ALA A 413 8.01 37.51 11.84
N GLU A 414 7.48 36.44 12.48
CA GLU A 414 6.81 36.54 13.78
C GLU A 414 7.82 36.82 14.91
N LEU A 415 8.94 36.09 14.94
CA LEU A 415 10.04 36.33 15.87
C LEU A 415 10.64 37.73 15.72
N ALA A 416 10.79 38.27 14.51
CA ALA A 416 11.27 39.59 14.25
C ALA A 416 10.32 40.69 14.77
N ARG A 417 9.01 40.43 14.85
CA ARG A 417 8.00 41.34 15.40
C ARG A 417 7.98 41.33 16.93
N GLU A 418 8.29 40.18 17.55
CA GLU A 418 8.37 40.06 19.01
C GLU A 418 9.66 40.72 19.59
N THR A 419 10.69 40.87 18.76
CA THR A 419 11.98 41.44 19.16
C THR A 419 12.12 42.95 18.85
N SER A 420 11.15 43.55 18.15
CA SER A 420 11.05 44.97 17.83
C SER A 420 10.04 45.68 18.72
#